data_48ebb6e086e676e2be053f11c2307447
#
_entry.id   48ebb6e086e676e2be053f11c2307447
#
_cell.length_a   1.000
_cell.length_b   1.000
_cell.length_c   1.000
_cell.angle_alpha   90.00
_cell.angle_beta   90.00
_cell.angle_gamma   90.00
#
_symmetry.space_group_name_H-M   'P 1'
#
loop_
_entity.id
_entity.type
_entity.pdbx_description
1 polymer ?
#
loop_
_entity_poly.entity_id
_entity_poly.type
_entity_poly.pdbx_seq_one_letter_code
_entity_poly.pdbx_strand_id
1 'polypeptide(L)' 'MRYFALDFETGNASPLSACALGVSIFEDGRLVGERVSLLRPPACAGKFHWGNVRVNHIKENMVQDAPSFAS' A
#
# COMPACT_ATOMS: atom_id res chain seq x y z
N MET A 1 8.12 23.70 8.56
CA MET A 1 8.85 22.46 8.29
C MET A 1 7.96 21.52 7.49
N ARG A 2 8.49 20.92 6.46
CA ARG A 2 7.78 19.93 5.65
C ARG A 2 8.32 18.54 5.94
N TYR A 3 7.43 17.57 6.12
CA TYR A 3 7.82 16.19 6.33
C TYR A 3 6.80 15.25 5.68
N PHE A 4 7.21 13.98 5.50
CA PHE A 4 6.41 12.96 4.86
C PHE A 4 6.20 11.81 5.84
N ALA A 5 5.02 11.23 5.81
CA ALA A 5 4.72 9.97 6.49
C ALA A 5 4.41 8.91 5.45
N LEU A 6 5.00 7.73 5.62
CA LEU A 6 4.80 6.59 4.74
C LEU A 6 4.01 5.51 5.46
N ASP A 7 3.09 4.88 4.75
CA ASP A 7 2.30 3.78 5.28
C ASP A 7 2.09 2.74 4.19
N PHE A 8 2.36 1.47 4.52
CA PHE A 8 2.14 0.35 3.62
C PHE A 8 0.90 -0.43 4.02
N GLU A 9 0.10 -0.80 3.02
CA GLU A 9 -0.99 -1.77 3.19
C GLU A 9 -0.54 -3.11 2.64
N THR A 10 -0.91 -4.19 3.34
CA THR A 10 -0.55 -5.56 2.94
C THR A 10 -1.78 -6.38 2.64
N GLY A 11 -1.62 -7.36 1.72
CA GLY A 11 -2.70 -8.26 1.34
C GLY A 11 -2.90 -9.43 2.30
N ASN A 12 -1.86 -9.78 3.05
CA ASN A 12 -1.90 -10.83 4.08
C ASN A 12 -0.88 -10.53 5.17
N ALA A 13 -0.63 -11.49 6.06
CA ALA A 13 0.28 -11.29 7.19
C ALA A 13 1.77 -11.22 6.79
N SER A 14 2.12 -11.59 5.55
CA SER A 14 3.50 -11.50 5.09
C SER A 14 3.84 -10.05 4.71
N PRO A 15 4.98 -9.51 5.14
CA PRO A 15 5.43 -8.20 4.67
C PRO A 15 5.71 -8.15 3.17
N LEU A 16 5.92 -9.31 2.53
CA LEU A 16 6.08 -9.40 1.06
C LEU A 16 4.78 -9.09 0.33
N SER A 17 3.64 -9.11 1.00
CA SER A 17 2.33 -8.86 0.39
C SER A 17 1.96 -7.38 0.30
N ALA A 18 2.92 -6.46 0.42
CA ALA A 18 2.67 -5.04 0.29
C ALA A 18 1.95 -4.74 -1.03
N CYS A 19 0.77 -4.16 -0.96
CA CYS A 19 -0.10 -3.91 -2.12
C CYS A 19 -0.45 -2.44 -2.33
N ALA A 20 -0.09 -1.58 -1.39
CA ALA A 20 -0.23 -0.14 -1.55
C ALA A 20 0.80 0.59 -0.69
N LEU A 21 1.20 1.75 -1.16
CA LEU A 21 2.02 2.69 -0.40
C LEU A 21 1.27 4.02 -0.33
N GLY A 22 0.99 4.45 0.88
CA GLY A 22 0.43 5.77 1.15
C GLY A 22 1.54 6.74 1.55
N VAL A 23 1.48 7.94 1.00
CA VAL A 23 2.38 9.03 1.36
C VAL A 23 1.53 10.21 1.80
N SER A 24 1.72 10.66 3.01
CA SER A 24 1.08 11.87 3.53
C SER A 24 2.12 12.97 3.64
N ILE A 25 1.77 14.16 3.18
CA ILE A 25 2.66 15.31 3.16
C ILE A 25 2.16 16.33 4.17
N PHE A 26 3.01 16.72 5.10
CA PHE A 26 2.68 17.68 6.14
C PHE A 26 3.55 18.92 6.01
N GLU A 27 2.96 20.04 6.29
CA GLU A 27 3.67 21.32 6.34
C GLU A 27 3.20 22.09 7.58
N ASP A 28 4.14 22.41 8.45
CA ASP A 28 3.88 23.11 9.72
C ASP A 28 2.79 22.45 10.55
N GLY A 29 2.80 21.12 10.63
CA GLY A 29 1.85 20.34 11.41
C GLY A 29 0.50 20.11 10.74
N ARG A 30 0.32 20.55 9.49
CA ARG A 30 -0.93 20.41 8.74
C ARG A 30 -0.76 19.45 7.58
N LEU A 31 -1.75 18.58 7.36
CA LEU A 31 -1.80 17.70 6.20
C LEU A 31 -2.11 18.55 4.96
N VAL A 32 -1.19 18.59 4.02
CA VAL A 32 -1.34 19.39 2.79
C VAL A 32 -1.45 18.54 1.53
N GLY A 33 -1.22 17.23 1.62
CA GLY A 33 -1.38 16.35 0.48
C GLY A 33 -1.29 14.89 0.88
N GLU A 34 -1.91 14.03 0.05
CA GLU A 34 -1.86 12.58 0.19
C GLU A 34 -1.76 11.96 -1.19
N ARG A 35 -1.01 10.87 -1.27
CA ARG A 35 -0.89 10.05 -2.48
C ARG A 35 -0.94 8.59 -2.09
N VAL A 36 -1.65 7.79 -2.87
CA VAL A 36 -1.70 6.35 -2.70
C VAL A 36 -1.33 5.70 -4.02
N SER A 37 -0.36 4.79 -3.98
CA SER A 37 0.06 4.03 -5.14
C SER A 37 -0.18 2.55 -4.86
N LEU A 38 -0.87 1.86 -5.77
CA LEU A 38 -1.04 0.42 -5.70
C LEU A 38 0.26 -0.27 -6.13
N LEU A 39 0.54 -1.39 -5.48
CA LEU A 39 1.72 -2.22 -5.75
C LEU A 39 1.27 -3.65 -6.01
N ARG A 40 1.96 -4.32 -6.92
CA ARG A 40 1.72 -5.73 -7.18
C ARG A 40 2.71 -6.57 -6.37
N PRO A 41 2.25 -7.32 -5.36
CA PRO A 41 3.12 -8.22 -4.60
C PRO A 41 3.65 -9.34 -5.50
N PRO A 42 4.83 -9.91 -5.18
CA PRO A 42 5.31 -11.08 -5.89
C PRO A 42 4.40 -12.30 -5.63
N ALA A 43 4.38 -13.24 -6.57
CA ALA A 43 3.55 -14.43 -6.42
C ALA A 43 3.86 -15.23 -5.16
N CYS A 44 5.12 -15.23 -4.70
CA CYS A 44 5.53 -15.92 -3.48
C CYS A 44 4.95 -15.32 -2.20
N ALA A 45 4.38 -14.13 -2.25
CA ALA A 45 3.74 -13.52 -1.09
C ALA A 45 2.44 -14.23 -0.71
N GLY A 46 1.86 -15.01 -1.64
CA GLY A 46 0.64 -15.76 -1.40
C GLY A 46 -0.62 -14.95 -1.67
N LYS A 47 -1.76 -15.60 -1.46
CA LYS A 47 -3.07 -15.00 -1.69
C LYS A 47 -3.39 -13.97 -0.61
N PHE A 48 -4.19 -12.97 -0.98
CA PHE A 48 -4.68 -11.98 -0.03
C PHE A 48 -5.61 -12.65 0.98
N HIS A 49 -5.45 -12.25 2.22
CA HIS A 49 -6.30 -12.71 3.31
C HIS A 49 -7.55 -11.84 3.38
N TRP A 50 -8.72 -12.47 3.56
CA TRP A 50 -9.99 -11.73 3.58
C TRP A 50 -10.04 -10.64 4.65
N GLY A 51 -9.38 -10.88 5.80
CA GLY A 51 -9.31 -9.88 6.88
C GLY A 51 -8.57 -8.62 6.47
N ASN A 52 -7.48 -8.77 5.71
CA ASN A 52 -6.74 -7.62 5.19
C ASN A 52 -7.57 -6.86 4.14
N VAL A 53 -8.21 -7.60 3.25
CA VAL A 53 -9.07 -7.00 2.21
C VAL A 53 -10.24 -6.24 2.86
N ARG A 54 -10.80 -6.78 3.92
CA ARG A 54 -11.92 -6.16 4.65
C ARG A 54 -11.50 -4.82 5.26
N VAL A 55 -10.28 -4.70 5.74
CA VAL A 55 -9.77 -3.49 6.39
C VAL A 55 -9.33 -2.45 5.36
N ASN A 56 -8.54 -2.85 4.37
CA ASN A 56 -7.93 -1.89 3.43
C ASN A 56 -8.68 -1.76 2.10
N HIS A 57 -9.64 -2.65 1.84
CA HIS A 57 -10.46 -2.68 0.61
C HIS A 57 -9.66 -2.88 -0.68
N ILE A 58 -8.45 -3.39 -0.58
CA ILE A 58 -7.60 -3.67 -1.74
C ILE A 58 -7.67 -5.16 -2.06
N LYS A 59 -8.25 -5.49 -3.21
CA LYS A 59 -8.39 -6.86 -3.69
C LYS A 59 -7.26 -7.22 -4.64
N GLU A 60 -6.98 -8.53 -4.77
CA GLU A 60 -5.92 -9.01 -5.66
C GLU A 60 -6.08 -8.50 -7.09
N ASN A 61 -7.30 -8.49 -7.61
CA ASN A 61 -7.52 -8.05 -8.99
C ASN A 61 -7.25 -6.56 -9.21
N MET A 62 -7.24 -5.76 -8.15
CA MET A 62 -6.95 -4.34 -8.25
C MET A 62 -5.47 -4.05 -8.49
N VAL A 63 -4.60 -4.99 -8.14
CA VAL A 63 -3.14 -4.81 -8.21
C VAL A 63 -2.48 -5.64 -9.31
N GLN A 64 -3.25 -6.39 -10.10
CA GLN A 64 -2.71 -7.24 -11.16
C GLN A 64 -1.84 -6.47 -12.15
N ASP A 65 -2.24 -5.26 -12.50
CA ASP A 65 -1.54 -4.42 -13.46
C ASP A 65 -0.72 -3.32 -12.80
N ALA A 66 -0.65 -3.33 -11.47
CA ALA A 66 0.16 -2.35 -10.75
C ALA A 66 1.65 -2.69 -10.87
N PRO A 67 2.55 -1.70 -10.79
CA PRO A 67 3.98 -1.96 -10.78
C PRO A 67 4.38 -2.76 -9.54
N SER A 68 5.38 -3.62 -9.69
CA SER A 68 5.99 -4.29 -8.55
C SER A 68 6.84 -3.30 -7.76
N PHE A 69 7.14 -3.64 -6.51
CA PHE A 69 7.96 -2.80 -5.65
C PHE A 69 9.35 -2.53 -6.26
N ALA A 70 9.88 -3.50 -7.00
CA ALA A 70 11.21 -3.41 -7.63
C ALA A 70 11.20 -2.67 -8.98
N SER A 71 10.06 -2.29 -9.48
CA SER A 71 9.95 -1.65 -10.81
C SER A 71 10.24 -0.17 -10.77
#